data_df5deeade73380e2d27cff15b03a67f7
#
_entry.id   df5deeade73380e2d27cff15b03a67f7
#
_cell.length_a   1.000
_cell.length_b   1.000
_cell.length_c   1.000
_cell.angle_alpha   90.00
_cell.angle_beta   90.00
_cell.angle_gamma   90.00
#
_symmetry.space_group_name_H-M   'P 1'
#
loop_
_entity.id
_entity.type
_entity.pdbx_description
1 polymer ?
#
loop_
_entity_poly.entity_id
_entity_poly.type
_entity_poly.pdbx_seq_one_letter_code
_entity_poly.pdbx_strand_id
1 'polypeptide(L)'
;DIRHNKLGFFISDFQKNTLTPTVTDTTFTEYFLPIQGAPEKNLFVDSCWFEQPVFAVNSGNKLMVRINNSGTTQADKIRVSVKINDAIKAIDDVTIPASSSIIDTFNFSTSQSGWQRGEISFNDYPITFDDHFYFAFNVSNQEKILS
;
A
#
# COMPACT_ATOMS: atom_id res chain seq x y z
N ASP A 1 -46.13 -35.55 -13.23
CA ASP A 1 -45.24 -34.98 -12.19
C ASP A 1 -43.96 -34.51 -12.88
N ILE A 2 -43.86 -33.21 -13.20
CA ILE A 2 -42.65 -32.67 -13.85
C ILE A 2 -41.61 -32.45 -12.75
N ARG A 3 -40.68 -33.39 -12.62
CA ARG A 3 -39.51 -33.21 -11.75
C ARG A 3 -38.59 -32.15 -12.38
N HIS A 4 -38.65 -30.94 -11.86
CA HIS A 4 -37.69 -29.90 -12.24
C HIS A 4 -36.33 -30.21 -11.56
N ASN A 5 -35.31 -30.52 -12.36
CA ASN A 5 -33.94 -30.57 -11.87
C ASN A 5 -33.53 -29.13 -11.51
N LYS A 6 -33.29 -28.90 -10.23
CA LYS A 6 -32.78 -27.61 -9.74
C LYS A 6 -31.25 -27.62 -9.88
N LEU A 7 -30.69 -26.55 -10.45
CA LEU A 7 -29.26 -26.32 -10.60
C LEU A 7 -28.89 -25.10 -9.78
N GLY A 8 -27.86 -25.22 -8.95
CA GLY A 8 -27.26 -24.13 -8.19
C GLY A 8 -25.86 -23.85 -8.72
N PHE A 9 -25.55 -22.56 -8.97
CA PHE A 9 -24.21 -22.11 -9.33
C PHE A 9 -23.65 -21.24 -8.21
N PHE A 10 -22.51 -21.63 -7.64
CA PHE A 10 -21.78 -20.87 -6.65
C PHE A 10 -20.51 -20.33 -7.30
N ILE A 11 -20.44 -19.01 -7.42
CA ILE A 11 -19.32 -18.31 -8.05
C ILE A 11 -18.61 -17.53 -6.96
N SER A 12 -17.36 -17.89 -6.64
CA SER A 12 -16.59 -17.25 -5.57
C SER A 12 -15.09 -17.53 -5.77
N ASP A 13 -14.24 -16.77 -5.11
CA ASP A 13 -12.81 -17.04 -4.96
C ASP A 13 -12.51 -18.18 -3.96
N PHE A 14 -13.54 -18.67 -3.28
CA PHE A 14 -13.47 -19.77 -2.29
C PHE A 14 -12.34 -19.62 -1.27
N GLN A 15 -12.14 -18.42 -0.74
CA GLN A 15 -11.14 -18.18 0.31
C GLN A 15 -11.40 -19.11 1.52
N LYS A 16 -10.34 -19.71 2.04
CA LYS A 16 -10.39 -20.74 3.09
C LYS A 16 -11.17 -20.36 4.35
N ASN A 17 -11.42 -19.08 4.57
CA ASN A 17 -12.08 -18.58 5.78
C ASN A 17 -13.60 -18.34 5.60
N THR A 18 -14.15 -18.54 4.41
CA THR A 18 -15.53 -18.10 4.13
C THR A 18 -16.51 -19.22 3.88
N LEU A 19 -16.08 -20.45 3.59
CA LEU A 19 -16.97 -21.54 3.25
C LEU A 19 -16.49 -22.88 3.84
N THR A 20 -17.24 -23.39 4.81
CA THR A 20 -17.29 -24.82 5.05
C THR A 20 -18.53 -25.32 4.31
N PRO A 21 -18.41 -25.90 3.12
CA PRO A 21 -19.57 -26.41 2.40
C PRO A 21 -20.09 -27.62 3.14
N THR A 22 -21.19 -27.44 3.86
CA THR A 22 -21.96 -28.57 4.37
C THR A 22 -23.02 -28.88 3.33
N VAL A 23 -22.72 -29.77 2.41
CA VAL A 23 -23.69 -30.27 1.44
C VAL A 23 -24.64 -31.22 2.16
N THR A 24 -25.83 -30.77 2.43
CA THR A 24 -26.87 -31.57 3.12
C THR A 24 -28.10 -31.83 2.26
N ASP A 25 -28.19 -31.25 1.09
CA ASP A 25 -29.36 -31.40 0.22
C ASP A 25 -28.98 -32.08 -1.11
N THR A 26 -29.49 -33.31 -1.30
CA THR A 26 -29.29 -34.08 -2.54
C THR A 26 -30.38 -33.84 -3.59
N THR A 27 -31.23 -32.82 -3.39
CA THR A 27 -32.38 -32.56 -4.28
C THR A 27 -32.03 -31.67 -5.48
N PHE A 28 -30.81 -31.12 -5.51
CA PHE A 28 -30.33 -30.31 -6.63
C PHE A 28 -28.85 -30.54 -6.93
N THR A 29 -28.44 -30.21 -8.12
CA THR A 29 -27.04 -30.29 -8.56
C THR A 29 -26.35 -28.94 -8.37
N GLU A 30 -25.24 -28.93 -7.63
CA GLU A 30 -24.46 -27.75 -7.33
C GLU A 30 -23.20 -27.71 -8.22
N TYR A 31 -22.93 -26.53 -8.77
CA TYR A 31 -21.71 -26.23 -9.52
C TYR A 31 -20.94 -25.13 -8.80
N PHE A 32 -19.70 -25.43 -8.43
CA PHE A 32 -18.77 -24.47 -7.84
C PHE A 32 -17.84 -23.95 -8.92
N LEU A 33 -17.91 -22.66 -9.22
CA LEU A 33 -17.09 -21.99 -10.22
C LEU A 33 -16.07 -21.09 -9.51
N PRO A 34 -14.82 -21.52 -9.36
CA PRO A 34 -13.80 -20.69 -8.76
C PRO A 34 -13.43 -19.53 -9.69
N ILE A 35 -13.48 -18.30 -9.18
CA ILE A 35 -12.90 -17.14 -9.82
C ILE A 35 -11.45 -17.03 -9.31
N GLN A 36 -10.49 -17.20 -10.20
CA GLN A 36 -9.11 -16.84 -9.92
C GLN A 36 -8.90 -15.39 -10.29
N GLY A 37 -8.56 -14.54 -9.31
CA GLY A 37 -8.06 -13.21 -9.59
C GLY A 37 -6.81 -13.31 -10.46
N ALA A 38 -6.76 -12.57 -11.57
CA ALA A 38 -5.50 -12.38 -12.26
C ALA A 38 -4.51 -11.69 -11.29
N PRO A 39 -3.21 -12.03 -11.34
CA PRO A 39 -2.21 -11.27 -10.58
C PRO A 39 -2.17 -9.86 -11.15
N GLU A 40 -2.87 -8.95 -10.49
CA GLU A 40 -2.86 -7.53 -10.83
C GLU A 40 -1.52 -6.91 -10.45
N LYS A 41 -1.06 -5.96 -11.26
CA LYS A 41 0.03 -5.08 -10.85
C LYS A 41 -0.44 -4.30 -9.64
N ASN A 42 0.31 -4.34 -8.58
CA ASN A 42 0.04 -3.52 -7.41
C ASN A 42 1.34 -3.06 -6.77
N LEU A 43 1.48 -1.76 -6.65
CA LEU A 43 2.53 -1.10 -5.89
C LEU A 43 1.92 -0.60 -4.59
N PHE A 44 2.64 -0.74 -3.49
CA PHE A 44 2.21 -0.17 -2.22
C PHE A 44 3.40 0.21 -1.35
N VAL A 45 3.21 1.19 -0.51
CA VAL A 45 4.18 1.53 0.53
C VAL A 45 4.03 0.53 1.66
N ASP A 46 5.06 -0.31 1.86
CA ASP A 46 5.10 -1.28 2.95
C ASP A 46 5.38 -0.60 4.29
N SER A 47 6.36 0.29 4.30
CA SER A 47 6.79 0.99 5.51
C SER A 47 7.57 2.26 5.18
N CYS A 48 7.58 3.20 6.13
CA CYS A 48 8.50 4.31 6.10
C CYS A 48 9.09 4.57 7.49
N TRP A 49 10.31 5.11 7.52
CA TRP A 49 10.99 5.48 8.76
C TRP A 49 11.96 6.62 8.50
N PHE A 50 12.33 7.32 9.56
CA PHE A 50 13.34 8.36 9.48
C PHE A 50 14.71 7.83 9.89
N GLU A 51 15.77 8.33 9.24
CA GLU A 51 17.15 7.98 9.59
C GLU A 51 17.50 8.46 11.02
N GLN A 52 16.95 9.60 11.41
CA GLN A 52 17.18 10.20 12.73
C GLN A 52 15.88 10.28 13.53
N PRO A 53 15.88 9.96 14.82
CA PRO A 53 14.67 9.98 15.65
C PRO A 53 14.27 11.38 16.14
N VAL A 54 15.13 12.38 15.97
CA VAL A 54 14.91 13.76 16.43
C VAL A 54 14.86 14.71 15.25
N PHE A 55 13.79 15.49 15.18
CA PHE A 55 13.53 16.47 14.14
C PHE A 55 13.65 17.87 14.71
N ALA A 56 14.53 18.70 14.15
CA ALA A 56 14.63 20.10 14.45
C ALA A 56 14.11 20.95 13.28
N VAL A 57 13.61 22.13 13.60
CA VAL A 57 13.18 23.12 12.60
C VAL A 57 14.35 23.47 11.71
N ASN A 58 14.10 23.55 10.38
CA ASN A 58 15.07 23.85 9.33
C ASN A 58 16.24 22.87 9.21
N SER A 59 16.20 21.74 9.90
CA SER A 59 17.18 20.68 9.68
C SER A 59 16.81 19.80 8.46
N GLY A 60 17.84 19.24 7.83
CA GLY A 60 17.63 18.22 6.78
C GLY A 60 17.16 16.91 7.41
N ASN A 61 16.03 16.39 6.94
CA ASN A 61 15.48 15.11 7.38
C ASN A 61 15.54 14.14 6.21
N LYS A 62 15.84 12.87 6.51
CA LYS A 62 15.82 11.78 5.53
C LYS A 62 14.71 10.81 5.89
N LEU A 63 13.75 10.68 4.99
CA LEU A 63 12.67 9.71 5.06
C LEU A 63 13.01 8.52 4.17
N MET A 64 13.17 7.36 4.77
CA MET A 64 13.33 6.10 4.07
C MET A 64 11.95 5.52 3.79
N VAL A 65 11.69 5.14 2.55
CA VAL A 65 10.40 4.59 2.11
C VAL A 65 10.63 3.25 1.45
N ARG A 66 10.01 2.19 1.96
CA ARG A 66 10.00 0.88 1.32
C ARG A 66 8.76 0.77 0.45
N ILE A 67 8.97 0.56 -0.85
CA ILE A 67 7.90 0.37 -1.82
C ILE A 67 8.00 -1.06 -2.35
N ASN A 68 6.88 -1.75 -2.38
CA ASN A 68 6.76 -3.12 -2.83
C ASN A 68 6.03 -3.18 -4.17
N ASN A 69 6.53 -4.03 -5.07
CA ASN A 69 5.86 -4.40 -6.31
C ASN A 69 5.42 -5.86 -6.22
N SER A 70 4.14 -6.12 -6.00
CA SER A 70 3.57 -7.47 -5.99
C SER A 70 3.27 -8.02 -7.39
N GLY A 71 3.39 -7.18 -8.42
CA GLY A 71 3.17 -7.56 -9.80
C GLY A 71 4.28 -8.43 -10.37
N THR A 72 3.96 -9.11 -11.47
CA THR A 72 4.88 -9.99 -12.21
C THR A 72 5.74 -9.26 -13.24
N THR A 73 5.56 -7.96 -13.38
CA THR A 73 6.31 -7.09 -14.29
C THR A 73 6.98 -5.96 -13.54
N GLN A 74 8.13 -5.51 -14.05
CA GLN A 74 8.82 -4.34 -13.53
C GLN A 74 7.94 -3.09 -13.66
N ALA A 75 7.97 -2.25 -12.64
CA ALA A 75 7.36 -0.93 -12.64
C ALA A 75 8.45 0.12 -12.91
N ASP A 76 8.36 0.77 -14.07
CA ASP A 76 9.37 1.73 -14.52
C ASP A 76 8.91 3.16 -14.31
N LYS A 77 9.83 4.01 -13.81
CA LYS A 77 9.64 5.47 -13.68
C LYS A 77 8.35 5.85 -12.94
N ILE A 78 8.09 5.15 -11.84
CA ILE A 78 6.98 5.48 -10.96
C ILE A 78 7.34 6.76 -10.21
N ARG A 79 6.55 7.81 -10.42
CA ARG A 79 6.74 9.07 -9.71
C ARG A 79 6.17 8.98 -8.31
N VAL A 80 7.06 9.03 -7.32
CA VAL A 80 6.72 9.04 -5.90
C VAL A 80 6.84 10.46 -5.38
N SER A 81 5.83 10.95 -4.69
CA SER A 81 5.83 12.28 -4.06
C SER A 81 5.67 12.18 -2.56
N VAL A 82 6.42 13.00 -1.84
CA VAL A 82 6.31 13.19 -0.38
C VAL A 82 5.78 14.58 -0.11
N LYS A 83 4.63 14.65 0.57
CA LYS A 83 4.03 15.90 1.05
C LYS A 83 4.14 15.97 2.56
N ILE A 84 4.39 17.16 3.08
CA ILE A 84 4.30 17.51 4.51
C ILE A 84 3.36 18.69 4.66
N ASN A 85 2.30 18.52 5.45
CA ASN A 85 1.23 19.52 5.64
C ASN A 85 0.69 20.03 4.29
N ASP A 86 0.37 19.10 3.38
CA ASP A 86 -0.17 19.35 2.04
C ASP A 86 0.81 20.02 1.06
N ALA A 87 2.03 20.37 1.47
CA ALA A 87 3.06 20.90 0.59
C ALA A 87 3.99 19.79 0.10
N ILE A 88 4.18 19.69 -1.21
CA ILE A 88 5.15 18.75 -1.79
C ILE A 88 6.56 19.17 -1.35
N LYS A 89 7.29 18.24 -0.74
CA LYS A 89 8.63 18.44 -0.20
C LYS A 89 9.71 17.71 -1.00
N ALA A 90 9.35 16.55 -1.55
CA ALA A 90 10.27 15.77 -2.37
C ALA A 90 9.49 14.98 -3.43
N ILE A 91 10.15 14.75 -4.57
CA ILE A 91 9.65 13.90 -5.66
C ILE A 91 10.84 13.12 -6.19
N ASP A 92 10.64 11.84 -6.46
CA ASP A 92 11.60 11.00 -7.17
C ASP A 92 10.90 10.05 -8.13
N ASP A 93 11.59 9.60 -9.18
CA ASP A 93 11.12 8.63 -10.15
C ASP A 93 11.86 7.31 -9.91
N VAL A 94 11.17 6.30 -9.39
CA VAL A 94 11.73 5.01 -9.00
C VAL A 94 11.40 3.90 -9.99
N THR A 95 12.28 2.91 -10.08
CA THR A 95 12.06 1.68 -10.84
C THR A 95 12.10 0.50 -9.87
N ILE A 96 11.03 -0.30 -9.88
CA ILE A 96 10.84 -1.40 -8.94
C ILE A 96 10.72 -2.71 -9.72
N PRO A 97 11.67 -3.65 -9.58
CA PRO A 97 11.60 -4.94 -10.27
C PRO A 97 10.35 -5.73 -9.88
N ALA A 98 9.96 -6.67 -10.75
CA ALA A 98 8.84 -7.57 -10.50
C ALA A 98 9.01 -8.35 -9.19
N SER A 99 7.94 -8.54 -8.45
CA SER A 99 7.89 -9.35 -7.23
C SER A 99 8.99 -8.99 -6.22
N SER A 100 9.31 -7.71 -6.08
CA SER A 100 10.38 -7.22 -5.20
C SER A 100 10.04 -5.90 -4.53
N SER A 101 10.89 -5.48 -3.61
CA SER A 101 10.81 -4.19 -2.95
C SER A 101 12.11 -3.40 -3.09
N ILE A 102 11.98 -2.07 -3.10
CA ILE A 102 13.11 -1.15 -3.00
C ILE A 102 12.96 -0.28 -1.75
N ILE A 103 14.07 0.32 -1.34
CA ILE A 103 14.08 1.40 -0.34
C ILE A 103 14.61 2.63 -1.04
N ASP A 104 13.81 3.69 -1.03
CA ASP A 104 14.22 5.00 -1.54
C ASP A 104 14.33 6.02 -0.42
N THR A 105 15.10 7.10 -0.63
CA THR A 105 15.42 8.09 0.39
C THR A 105 15.01 9.49 -0.06
N PHE A 106 14.04 10.07 0.63
CA PHE A 106 13.53 11.41 0.37
C PHE A 106 14.11 12.41 1.38
N ASN A 107 14.79 13.43 0.86
CA ASN A 107 15.36 14.51 1.67
C ASN A 107 14.42 15.70 1.69
N PHE A 108 14.12 16.22 2.88
CA PHE A 108 13.30 17.42 3.03
C PHE A 108 13.62 18.18 4.31
N SER A 109 13.15 19.42 4.39
CA SER A 109 13.17 20.22 5.61
C SER A 109 11.80 20.79 5.89
N THR A 110 11.54 21.10 7.17
CA THR A 110 10.34 21.81 7.62
C THR A 110 10.71 23.00 8.48
N SER A 111 10.00 24.12 8.31
CA SER A 111 10.14 25.32 9.13
C SER A 111 9.13 25.41 10.28
N GLN A 112 8.20 24.44 10.36
CA GLN A 112 7.15 24.41 11.37
C GLN A 112 7.50 23.44 12.47
N SER A 113 7.32 23.84 13.72
CA SER A 113 7.41 22.97 14.88
C SER A 113 6.06 22.31 15.20
N GLY A 114 6.10 21.31 16.07
CA GLY A 114 4.94 20.55 16.48
C GLY A 114 4.63 19.36 15.55
N TRP A 115 3.40 18.85 15.64
CA TRP A 115 2.98 17.71 14.84
C TRP A 115 2.86 18.06 13.37
N GLN A 116 3.52 17.27 12.55
CA GLN A 116 3.48 17.36 11.09
C GLN A 116 2.76 16.13 10.55
N ARG A 117 1.96 16.32 9.50
CA ARG A 117 1.30 15.27 8.74
C ARG A 117 2.06 15.00 7.45
N GLY A 118 2.44 13.76 7.21
CA GLY A 118 3.09 13.31 5.99
C GLY A 118 2.17 12.47 5.13
N GLU A 119 2.33 12.57 3.82
CA GLU A 119 1.71 11.72 2.81
C GLU A 119 2.77 11.32 1.80
N ILE A 120 2.88 10.01 1.53
CA ILE A 120 3.61 9.47 0.40
C ILE A 120 2.57 9.03 -0.60
N SER A 121 2.72 9.43 -1.86
CA SER A 121 1.78 9.06 -2.91
C SER A 121 2.47 8.79 -4.24
N PHE A 122 1.90 7.89 -5.02
CA PHE A 122 2.24 7.60 -6.40
C PHE A 122 0.95 7.24 -7.14
N ASN A 123 1.02 7.04 -8.46
CA ASN A 123 -0.11 6.56 -9.23
C ASN A 123 0.21 5.16 -9.76
N ASP A 124 -0.54 4.16 -9.33
CA ASP A 124 -0.51 2.81 -9.87
C ASP A 124 -1.89 2.42 -10.37
N TYR A 125 -1.97 2.00 -11.61
CA TYR A 125 -3.21 1.56 -12.24
C TYR A 125 -3.11 0.05 -12.56
N PRO A 126 -4.10 -0.79 -12.28
CA PRO A 126 -5.51 -0.44 -12.02
C PRO A 126 -5.90 -0.30 -10.54
N ILE A 127 -5.04 -0.64 -9.60
CA ILE A 127 -5.33 -0.59 -8.16
C ILE A 127 -4.81 0.73 -7.61
N THR A 128 -5.67 1.60 -7.12
CA THR A 128 -5.31 2.96 -6.69
C THR A 128 -5.67 3.27 -5.23
N PHE A 129 -6.30 2.35 -4.52
CA PHE A 129 -6.76 2.61 -3.15
C PHE A 129 -5.62 2.63 -2.12
N ASP A 130 -4.49 2.03 -2.44
CA ASP A 130 -3.27 1.96 -1.62
C ASP A 130 -2.11 2.81 -2.16
N ASP A 131 -2.39 3.68 -3.14
CA ASP A 131 -1.45 4.65 -3.69
C ASP A 131 -1.06 5.77 -2.70
N HIS A 132 -1.67 5.82 -1.53
CA HIS A 132 -1.45 6.83 -0.51
C HIS A 132 -1.10 6.19 0.83
N PHE A 133 0.03 6.61 1.39
CA PHE A 133 0.47 6.22 2.72
C PHE A 133 0.61 7.44 3.61
N TYR A 134 -0.03 7.43 4.78
CA TYR A 134 -0.06 8.57 5.71
C TYR A 134 0.77 8.28 6.96
N PHE A 135 1.52 9.28 7.41
CA PHE A 135 2.31 9.21 8.63
C PHE A 135 2.30 10.55 9.38
N ALA A 136 2.73 10.54 10.62
CA ALA A 136 2.87 11.75 11.42
C ALA A 136 4.15 11.71 12.23
N PHE A 137 4.76 12.89 12.44
CA PHE A 137 5.95 13.06 13.27
C PHE A 137 5.93 14.40 13.97
N ASN A 138 6.72 14.53 15.04
CA ASN A 138 6.78 15.77 15.82
C ASN A 138 8.13 16.45 15.66
N VAL A 139 8.11 17.75 15.34
CA VAL A 139 9.30 18.59 15.16
C VAL A 139 9.49 19.46 16.39
N SER A 140 10.65 19.36 17.03
CA SER A 140 11.01 20.14 18.20
C SER A 140 11.61 21.50 17.81
N ASN A 141 11.25 22.54 18.56
CA ASN A 141 11.91 23.83 18.46
C ASN A 141 13.27 23.89 19.17
N GLN A 142 13.61 22.89 19.97
CA GLN A 142 14.81 22.88 20.76
C GLN A 142 15.70 21.68 20.43
N GLU A 143 16.94 21.94 20.09
CA GLU A 143 18.00 20.96 20.20
C GLU A 143 18.22 20.68 21.70
N LYS A 144 17.82 19.50 22.18
CA LYS A 144 18.22 19.03 23.49
C LYS A 144 19.68 18.62 23.41
N ILE A 145 20.58 19.55 23.74
CA ILE A 145 21.98 19.22 24.00
C ILE A 145 21.99 18.53 25.36
N LEU A 146 22.24 17.25 25.41
CA LEU A 146 22.61 16.54 26.62
C LEU A 146 24.04 16.93 26.95
N SER A 147 24.18 17.78 27.95
CA SER A 147 25.49 18.09 28.59
C SER A 147 25.79 17.09 29.68
#